data_8978e23c5a58cd211f9cf9d3023f5b1d
#
_entry.id   8978e23c5a58cd211f9cf9d3023f5b1d
#
_cell.length_a   1.000
_cell.length_b   1.000
_cell.length_c   1.000
_cell.angle_alpha   90.00
_cell.angle_beta   90.00
_cell.angle_gamma   90.00
#
_symmetry.space_group_name_H-M   'P 1'
#
loop_
_entity.id
_entity.type
_entity.pdbx_description
1 polymer ?
#
loop_
_entity_poly.entity_id
_entity_poly.type
_entity_poly.pdbx_seq_one_letter_code
_entity_poly.pdbx_strand_id
1 'polypeptide(L)'
;PGHSSAASDVYKRQAKDLASRDVVSRSITKEILEGRGVGKDKDHAYLHLDHIDSDILEERLPGISESAKVFAGVDVTKEPIPIIPTVHYNMGGIPTNFHGEVMNLEKGNETIVQGLMAVGEAACVSVHGANRLGSNSLIDLVVFGKAAADRINDTVNKDEPNKEIPSHVIDEVIARFDSTRSSDGDISTSELRSQMQRVMQKHCAVFRDDEIMSEGKKLIEETWLNSENIKIKDKSLIWNTDLLETLEYKNLIAQAVVTMNSALNRKESRGAHAREDYKERDDKNWMKHTMSWLNDKSCELDYRSVHEYTLSNEVKYIAPKARVY
;
A
#
# COMPACT_ATOMS: atom_id res chain seq x y z
N PRO A 1 5.07 -13.02 32.65
CA PRO A 1 6.28 -13.06 31.81
C PRO A 1 5.97 -13.85 30.56
N GLY A 2 5.52 -13.09 29.52
CA GLY A 2 5.26 -13.66 28.20
C GLY A 2 6.58 -13.97 27.51
N HIS A 3 6.72 -15.15 26.99
CA HIS A 3 7.85 -15.56 26.18
C HIS A 3 7.88 -14.74 24.89
N SER A 4 8.63 -13.63 24.88
CA SER A 4 9.17 -13.10 23.62
C SER A 4 10.06 -14.23 23.09
N SER A 5 9.86 -14.65 21.86
CA SER A 5 10.70 -15.71 21.30
C SER A 5 12.15 -15.27 21.40
N ALA A 6 13.02 -16.09 21.99
CA ALA A 6 14.43 -15.79 22.20
C ALA A 6 15.15 -15.34 20.91
N ALA A 7 14.66 -15.77 19.75
CA ALA A 7 15.14 -15.35 18.45
C ALA A 7 14.95 -13.84 18.19
N SER A 8 13.78 -13.24 18.49
CA SER A 8 13.56 -11.81 18.23
C SER A 8 14.42 -10.91 19.12
N ASP A 9 14.71 -11.35 20.34
CA ASP A 9 15.59 -10.61 21.26
C ASP A 9 17.07 -10.69 20.86
N VAL A 10 17.50 -11.80 20.27
CA VAL A 10 18.87 -11.96 19.77
C VAL A 10 19.11 -11.03 18.57
N TYR A 11 18.18 -10.96 17.64
CA TYR A 11 18.30 -10.07 16.47
C TYR A 11 18.26 -8.58 16.85
N LYS A 12 17.43 -8.17 17.78
CA LYS A 12 17.42 -6.81 18.33
C LYS A 12 18.77 -6.42 18.94
N ARG A 13 19.43 -7.36 19.63
CA ARG A 13 20.73 -7.11 20.28
C ARG A 13 21.91 -7.07 19.30
N GLN A 14 21.85 -7.81 18.20
CA GLN A 14 22.94 -7.90 17.23
C GLN A 14 22.92 -6.76 16.20
N ALA A 15 21.75 -6.44 15.63
CA ALA A 15 21.62 -5.46 14.54
C ALA A 15 21.27 -4.06 15.04
N LYS A 16 20.77 -3.89 16.29
CA LYS A 16 20.35 -2.61 16.88
C LYS A 16 19.51 -1.78 15.88
N ASP A 17 19.92 -0.53 15.62
CA ASP A 17 19.27 0.41 14.72
C ASP A 17 19.40 0.04 13.24
N LEU A 18 20.27 -0.92 12.92
CA LEU A 18 20.45 -1.46 11.57
C LEU A 18 19.58 -2.69 11.29
N ALA A 19 18.72 -3.09 12.22
CA ALA A 19 17.75 -4.16 11.99
C ALA A 19 16.83 -3.80 10.80
N SER A 20 16.32 -4.84 10.11
CA SER A 20 15.43 -4.59 8.98
C SER A 20 14.16 -3.85 9.43
N ARG A 21 13.61 -3.01 8.56
CA ARG A 21 12.49 -2.11 8.86
C ARG A 21 11.26 -2.82 9.41
N ASP A 22 10.96 -4.03 8.92
CA ASP A 22 9.85 -4.85 9.42
C ASP A 22 10.08 -5.33 10.87
N VAL A 23 11.32 -5.63 11.26
CA VAL A 23 11.67 -5.99 12.64
C VAL A 23 11.53 -4.78 13.57
N VAL A 24 12.03 -3.62 13.17
CA VAL A 24 11.90 -2.37 13.94
C VAL A 24 10.43 -1.98 14.08
N SER A 25 9.66 -2.02 12.99
CA SER A 25 8.24 -1.71 12.97
C SER A 25 7.43 -2.63 13.91
N ARG A 26 7.64 -3.94 13.83
CA ARG A 26 7.00 -4.90 14.76
C ARG A 26 7.40 -4.64 16.22
N SER A 27 8.63 -4.30 16.47
CA SER A 27 9.11 -4.01 17.82
C SER A 27 8.45 -2.77 18.40
N ILE A 28 8.39 -1.68 17.65
CA ILE A 28 7.72 -0.44 18.08
C ILE A 28 6.23 -0.70 18.32
N THR A 29 5.56 -1.37 17.40
CA THR A 29 4.13 -1.71 17.54
C THR A 29 3.88 -2.55 18.80
N LYS A 30 4.77 -3.52 19.09
CA LYS A 30 4.66 -4.34 20.31
C LYS A 30 4.80 -3.50 21.58
N GLU A 31 5.76 -2.57 21.63
CA GLU A 31 5.92 -1.66 22.78
C GLU A 31 4.66 -0.82 23.01
N ILE A 32 4.07 -0.32 21.92
CA ILE A 32 2.82 0.45 21.98
C ILE A 32 1.66 -0.40 22.50
N LEU A 33 1.45 -1.61 21.94
CA LEU A 33 0.37 -2.51 22.34
C LEU A 33 0.49 -3.00 23.79
N GLU A 34 1.71 -3.14 24.31
CA GLU A 34 1.98 -3.49 25.71
C GLU A 34 1.92 -2.28 26.67
N GLY A 35 1.47 -1.12 26.19
CA GLY A 35 1.26 0.10 26.98
C GLY A 35 2.53 0.87 27.31
N ARG A 36 3.68 0.55 26.69
CA ARG A 36 4.95 1.27 26.82
C ARG A 36 5.18 2.34 25.77
N GLY A 37 4.16 2.65 24.97
CA GLY A 37 4.16 3.82 24.10
C GLY A 37 4.35 5.11 24.89
N VAL A 38 4.76 6.16 24.22
CA VAL A 38 5.05 7.49 24.79
C VAL A 38 3.94 8.48 24.44
N GLY A 39 4.02 9.67 25.05
CA GLY A 39 3.01 10.72 24.90
C GLY A 39 1.76 10.47 25.74
N LYS A 40 0.78 11.37 25.61
CA LYS A 40 -0.46 11.36 26.38
C LYS A 40 -1.30 10.10 26.11
N ASP A 41 -1.37 9.71 24.84
CA ASP A 41 -2.21 8.62 24.36
C ASP A 41 -1.46 7.27 24.30
N LYS A 42 -0.16 7.26 24.59
CA LYS A 42 0.73 6.08 24.58
C LYS A 42 0.72 5.32 23.24
N ASP A 43 0.55 6.03 22.14
CA ASP A 43 0.30 5.48 20.81
C ASP A 43 1.51 5.56 19.85
N HIS A 44 2.64 6.10 20.32
CA HIS A 44 3.85 6.28 19.50
C HIS A 44 5.13 5.97 20.29
N ALA A 45 6.27 6.03 19.61
CA ALA A 45 7.61 5.96 20.19
C ALA A 45 8.39 7.24 19.89
N TYR A 46 9.56 7.42 20.50
CA TYR A 46 10.46 8.52 20.22
C TYR A 46 11.69 8.07 19.40
N LEU A 47 12.00 8.84 18.37
CA LEU A 47 13.26 8.77 17.64
C LEU A 47 14.18 9.88 18.13
N HIS A 48 15.30 9.51 18.78
CA HIS A 48 16.28 10.42 19.29
C HIS A 48 17.37 10.71 18.25
N LEU A 49 17.53 11.98 17.88
CA LEU A 49 18.60 12.49 17.02
C LEU A 49 19.45 13.53 17.76
N ASP A 50 19.03 13.94 18.95
CA ASP A 50 19.64 14.97 19.82
C ASP A 50 21.07 14.63 20.31
N HIS A 51 21.50 13.38 20.13
CA HIS A 51 22.85 12.92 20.40
C HIS A 51 23.82 13.08 19.20
N ILE A 52 23.29 13.47 18.03
CA ILE A 52 24.08 13.69 16.80
C ILE A 52 24.44 15.17 16.69
N ASP A 53 25.66 15.44 16.26
CA ASP A 53 26.14 16.80 16.06
C ASP A 53 25.24 17.57 15.09
N SER A 54 24.92 18.83 15.40
CA SER A 54 24.01 19.67 14.62
C SER A 54 24.48 19.86 13.18
N ASP A 55 25.79 19.99 12.95
CA ASP A 55 26.32 20.19 11.61
C ASP A 55 26.15 18.94 10.74
N ILE A 56 26.23 17.75 11.37
CA ILE A 56 25.96 16.47 10.71
C ILE A 56 24.46 16.34 10.38
N LEU A 57 23.58 16.75 11.29
CA LEU A 57 22.13 16.72 11.05
C LEU A 57 21.74 17.66 9.91
N GLU A 58 22.30 18.85 9.86
CA GLU A 58 22.06 19.83 8.80
C GLU A 58 22.57 19.36 7.43
N GLU A 59 23.77 18.76 7.38
CA GLU A 59 24.37 18.23 6.16
C GLU A 59 23.66 16.98 5.64
N ARG A 60 23.34 16.02 6.53
CA ARG A 60 22.91 14.68 6.12
C ARG A 60 21.42 14.42 6.24
N LEU A 61 20.71 15.12 7.09
CA LEU A 61 19.30 14.90 7.40
C LEU A 61 18.45 16.19 7.35
N PRO A 62 18.71 17.15 6.42
CA PRO A 62 17.99 18.42 6.39
C PRO A 62 16.48 18.24 6.24
N GLY A 63 16.05 17.31 5.37
CA GLY A 63 14.62 17.06 5.13
C GLY A 63 13.89 16.46 6.35
N ILE A 64 14.57 15.63 7.15
CA ILE A 64 14.00 15.09 8.40
C ILE A 64 13.88 16.20 9.44
N SER A 65 14.90 17.04 9.59
CA SER A 65 14.91 18.17 10.50
C SER A 65 13.79 19.17 10.18
N GLU A 66 13.63 19.51 8.91
CA GLU A 66 12.57 20.40 8.44
C GLU A 66 11.17 19.79 8.66
N SER A 67 10.99 18.51 8.29
CA SER A 67 9.71 17.81 8.49
C SER A 67 9.31 17.72 9.95
N ALA A 68 10.24 17.40 10.85
CA ALA A 68 10.01 17.36 12.28
C ALA A 68 9.56 18.74 12.82
N LYS A 69 10.23 19.80 12.37
CA LYS A 69 9.90 21.18 12.75
C LYS A 69 8.52 21.60 12.25
N VAL A 70 8.22 21.32 10.98
CA VAL A 70 6.95 21.76 10.33
C VAL A 70 5.75 20.96 10.84
N PHE A 71 5.85 19.64 10.92
CA PHE A 71 4.71 18.77 11.21
C PHE A 71 4.57 18.39 12.68
N ALA A 72 5.67 18.31 13.44
CA ALA A 72 5.66 17.94 14.85
C ALA A 72 6.02 19.10 15.79
N GLY A 73 6.50 20.24 15.28
CA GLY A 73 6.99 21.36 16.08
C GLY A 73 8.26 21.08 16.85
N VAL A 74 9.04 20.07 16.45
CA VAL A 74 10.22 19.54 17.15
C VAL A 74 11.51 20.09 16.57
N ASP A 75 12.38 20.59 17.45
CA ASP A 75 13.79 20.86 17.14
C ASP A 75 14.62 19.58 17.41
N VAL A 76 14.98 18.88 16.36
CA VAL A 76 15.64 17.57 16.41
C VAL A 76 17.00 17.59 17.12
N THR A 77 17.61 18.77 17.29
CA THR A 77 18.86 18.94 18.05
C THR A 77 18.65 18.96 19.57
N LYS A 78 17.38 19.06 20.04
CA LYS A 78 17.03 19.25 21.46
C LYS A 78 15.98 18.24 21.94
N GLU A 79 15.10 17.79 21.05
CA GLU A 79 13.93 17.01 21.40
C GLU A 79 13.76 15.81 20.47
N PRO A 80 13.23 14.67 20.96
CA PRO A 80 12.98 13.51 20.14
C PRO A 80 11.77 13.70 19.22
N ILE A 81 11.81 13.07 18.07
CA ILE A 81 10.72 13.06 17.09
C ILE A 81 9.69 11.99 17.49
N PRO A 82 8.38 12.31 17.61
CA PRO A 82 7.35 11.29 17.75
C PRO A 82 7.22 10.49 16.46
N ILE A 83 7.27 9.17 16.56
CA ILE A 83 7.19 8.25 15.41
C ILE A 83 6.21 7.11 15.67
N ILE A 84 5.52 6.69 14.64
CA ILE A 84 4.67 5.50 14.64
C ILE A 84 4.93 4.69 13.36
N PRO A 85 4.96 3.35 13.41
CA PRO A 85 5.01 2.54 12.21
C PRO A 85 3.80 2.79 11.31
N THR A 86 4.07 3.12 10.04
CA THR A 86 3.02 3.37 9.06
C THR A 86 3.41 2.77 7.71
N VAL A 87 2.44 2.69 6.80
CA VAL A 87 2.64 2.18 5.44
C VAL A 87 3.65 3.08 4.71
N HIS A 88 4.62 2.44 4.04
CA HIS A 88 5.65 3.14 3.26
C HIS A 88 5.55 2.87 1.77
N TYR A 89 5.27 1.62 1.37
CA TYR A 89 5.20 1.20 -0.03
C TYR A 89 4.13 0.13 -0.21
N ASN A 90 3.34 0.25 -1.27
CA ASN A 90 2.32 -0.72 -1.61
C ASN A 90 2.89 -1.78 -2.57
N MET A 91 3.28 -2.94 -2.04
CA MET A 91 3.61 -4.09 -2.89
C MET A 91 2.31 -4.71 -3.42
N GLY A 92 2.23 -4.89 -4.71
CA GLY A 92 1.01 -5.23 -5.42
C GLY A 92 0.58 -4.09 -6.34
N GLY A 93 -0.69 -3.96 -6.63
CA GLY A 93 -1.22 -2.93 -7.51
C GLY A 93 -1.82 -3.50 -8.79
N ILE A 94 -1.88 -2.70 -9.83
CA ILE A 94 -2.40 -3.09 -11.14
C ILE A 94 -1.47 -4.14 -11.76
N PRO A 95 -1.95 -5.36 -12.05
CA PRO A 95 -1.08 -6.41 -12.58
C PRO A 95 -0.63 -6.07 -14.00
N THR A 96 0.67 -6.19 -14.26
CA THR A 96 1.26 -5.93 -15.57
C THR A 96 2.22 -7.04 -15.99
N ASN A 97 2.47 -7.13 -17.29
CA ASN A 97 3.63 -7.84 -17.83
C ASN A 97 4.89 -6.94 -17.77
N PHE A 98 6.03 -7.45 -18.19
CA PHE A 98 7.29 -6.69 -18.14
C PHE A 98 7.37 -5.54 -19.17
N HIS A 99 6.42 -5.42 -20.09
CA HIS A 99 6.25 -4.27 -20.97
C HIS A 99 5.38 -3.17 -20.37
N GLY A 100 4.85 -3.37 -19.15
CA GLY A 100 3.93 -2.43 -18.50
C GLY A 100 2.47 -2.53 -18.98
N GLU A 101 2.14 -3.48 -19.88
CA GLU A 101 0.76 -3.69 -20.33
C GLU A 101 -0.07 -4.31 -19.19
N VAL A 102 -1.23 -3.72 -18.92
CA VAL A 102 -2.13 -4.21 -17.86
C VAL A 102 -2.71 -5.56 -18.24
N MET A 103 -2.71 -6.46 -17.26
CA MET A 103 -3.19 -7.82 -17.41
C MET A 103 -4.47 -8.04 -16.63
N ASN A 104 -5.38 -8.80 -17.20
CA ASN A 104 -6.56 -9.33 -16.54
C ASN A 104 -6.50 -10.86 -16.50
N LEU A 105 -7.33 -11.45 -15.66
CA LEU A 105 -7.51 -12.90 -15.58
C LEU A 105 -8.92 -13.25 -16.01
N GLU A 106 -9.05 -13.91 -17.15
CA GLU A 106 -10.34 -14.34 -17.70
C GLU A 106 -10.40 -15.85 -17.74
N LYS A 107 -11.26 -16.44 -16.92
CA LYS A 107 -11.45 -17.90 -16.83
C LYS A 107 -10.12 -18.65 -16.61
N GLY A 108 -9.24 -18.08 -15.78
CA GLY A 108 -7.94 -18.65 -15.45
C GLY A 108 -6.83 -18.39 -16.49
N ASN A 109 -7.11 -17.65 -17.56
CA ASN A 109 -6.12 -17.25 -18.55
C ASN A 109 -5.75 -15.76 -18.43
N GLU A 110 -4.47 -15.47 -18.55
CA GLU A 110 -3.99 -14.09 -18.58
C GLU A 110 -4.32 -13.44 -19.93
N THR A 111 -4.96 -12.28 -19.91
CA THR A 111 -5.28 -11.47 -21.08
C THR A 111 -4.74 -10.06 -20.92
N ILE A 112 -4.39 -9.39 -22.01
CA ILE A 112 -3.93 -8.00 -21.99
C ILE A 112 -5.13 -7.05 -22.15
N VAL A 113 -5.22 -6.08 -21.28
CA VAL A 113 -6.17 -4.98 -21.41
C VAL A 113 -5.61 -3.98 -22.42
N GLN A 114 -6.11 -4.04 -23.64
CA GLN A 114 -5.57 -3.28 -24.77
C GLN A 114 -5.62 -1.77 -24.52
N GLY A 115 -4.47 -1.11 -24.72
CA GLY A 115 -4.35 0.35 -24.60
C GLY A 115 -4.21 0.85 -23.17
N LEU A 116 -4.17 -0.02 -22.16
CA LEU A 116 -3.95 0.36 -20.77
C LEU A 116 -2.59 -0.13 -20.27
N MET A 117 -1.81 0.78 -19.70
CA MET A 117 -0.48 0.49 -19.15
C MET A 117 -0.34 1.04 -17.74
N ALA A 118 0.49 0.38 -16.93
CA ALA A 118 0.85 0.84 -15.59
C ALA A 118 2.31 0.50 -15.30
N VAL A 119 3.01 1.40 -14.60
CA VAL A 119 4.42 1.24 -14.21
C VAL A 119 4.67 1.83 -12.82
N GLY A 120 5.74 1.44 -12.16
CA GLY A 120 6.12 1.91 -10.84
C GLY A 120 5.21 1.40 -9.72
N GLU A 121 5.08 2.15 -8.64
CA GLU A 121 4.36 1.72 -7.43
C GLU A 121 2.88 1.40 -7.66
N ALA A 122 2.24 2.03 -8.64
CA ALA A 122 0.84 1.73 -9.01
C ALA A 122 0.70 0.35 -9.67
N ALA A 123 1.78 -0.18 -10.25
CA ALA A 123 1.79 -1.45 -10.99
C ALA A 123 2.32 -2.62 -10.15
N CYS A 124 1.91 -3.82 -10.52
CA CYS A 124 2.47 -5.07 -10.02
C CYS A 124 3.08 -5.88 -11.16
N VAL A 125 4.31 -5.55 -11.51
CA VAL A 125 5.13 -6.35 -12.46
C VAL A 125 5.76 -7.58 -11.79
N SER A 126 5.50 -7.79 -10.49
CA SER A 126 5.90 -8.94 -9.67
C SER A 126 7.37 -9.01 -9.25
N VAL A 127 8.15 -7.95 -9.44
CA VAL A 127 9.59 -7.93 -9.07
C VAL A 127 9.86 -7.70 -7.59
N HIS A 128 8.90 -7.18 -6.84
CA HIS A 128 9.06 -6.89 -5.41
C HIS A 128 8.63 -8.03 -4.49
N GLY A 129 7.88 -9.00 -4.99
CA GLY A 129 7.31 -10.05 -4.16
C GLY A 129 6.42 -9.47 -3.05
N ALA A 130 6.51 -10.06 -1.86
CA ALA A 130 5.72 -9.64 -0.71
C ALA A 130 6.44 -8.61 0.21
N ASN A 131 7.66 -8.19 -0.14
CA ASN A 131 8.40 -7.16 0.60
C ASN A 131 9.52 -6.56 -0.28
N ARG A 132 9.33 -5.32 -0.70
CA ARG A 132 10.28 -4.61 -1.54
C ARG A 132 11.60 -4.37 -0.81
N LEU A 133 12.72 -4.64 -1.48
CA LEU A 133 14.05 -4.25 -1.01
C LEU A 133 14.26 -2.74 -1.12
N GLY A 134 15.07 -2.20 -0.22
CA GLY A 134 15.41 -0.77 -0.21
C GLY A 134 15.93 -0.31 -1.58
N SER A 135 15.53 0.88 -2.00
CA SER A 135 15.88 1.55 -3.27
C SER A 135 15.37 0.88 -4.56
N ASN A 136 14.85 -0.34 -4.53
CA ASN A 136 14.37 -1.04 -5.73
C ASN A 136 13.18 -0.35 -6.41
N SER A 137 12.42 0.49 -5.70
CA SER A 137 11.36 1.28 -6.32
C SER A 137 11.86 2.25 -7.39
N LEU A 138 13.03 2.86 -7.17
CA LEU A 138 13.62 3.78 -8.15
C LEU A 138 14.08 3.04 -9.41
N ILE A 139 14.64 1.84 -9.25
CA ILE A 139 15.04 0.99 -10.39
C ILE A 139 13.81 0.54 -11.17
N ASP A 140 12.76 0.11 -10.48
CA ASP A 140 11.48 -0.27 -11.07
C ASP A 140 10.91 0.84 -11.96
N LEU A 141 10.81 2.07 -11.45
CA LEU A 141 10.32 3.23 -12.21
C LEU A 141 11.10 3.45 -13.52
N VAL A 142 12.42 3.37 -13.48
CA VAL A 142 13.27 3.62 -14.64
C VAL A 142 13.18 2.47 -15.66
N VAL A 143 13.30 1.22 -15.19
CA VAL A 143 13.33 0.04 -16.06
C VAL A 143 12.00 -0.17 -16.76
N PHE A 144 10.91 -0.19 -16.01
CA PHE A 144 9.59 -0.47 -16.58
C PHE A 144 8.96 0.74 -17.24
N GLY A 145 9.32 1.96 -16.83
CA GLY A 145 8.96 3.18 -17.57
C GLY A 145 9.58 3.18 -18.97
N LYS A 146 10.85 2.79 -19.08
CA LYS A 146 11.51 2.61 -20.39
C LYS A 146 10.87 1.48 -21.20
N ALA A 147 10.64 0.33 -20.59
CA ALA A 147 10.03 -0.83 -21.27
C ALA A 147 8.64 -0.49 -21.84
N ALA A 148 7.82 0.25 -21.08
CA ALA A 148 6.52 0.74 -21.53
C ALA A 148 6.65 1.72 -22.72
N ALA A 149 7.59 2.66 -22.65
CA ALA A 149 7.84 3.60 -23.74
C ALA A 149 8.30 2.87 -25.03
N ASP A 150 9.21 1.92 -24.92
CA ASP A 150 9.65 1.10 -26.04
C ASP A 150 8.47 0.33 -26.64
N ARG A 151 7.64 -0.30 -25.78
CA ARG A 151 6.45 -1.05 -26.22
C ARG A 151 5.43 -0.17 -26.94
N ILE A 152 5.20 1.05 -26.48
CA ILE A 152 4.33 2.03 -27.15
C ILE A 152 4.88 2.36 -28.54
N ASN A 153 6.19 2.61 -28.66
CA ASN A 153 6.82 2.88 -29.96
C ASN A 153 6.68 1.71 -30.95
N ASP A 154 6.71 0.47 -30.44
CA ASP A 154 6.61 -0.74 -31.28
C ASP A 154 5.17 -1.05 -31.71
N THR A 155 4.18 -0.61 -30.93
CA THR A 155 2.79 -1.06 -31.10
C THR A 155 1.83 0.02 -31.56
N VAL A 156 2.12 1.29 -31.27
CA VAL A 156 1.25 2.41 -31.64
C VAL A 156 1.61 2.95 -33.02
N ASN A 157 0.69 2.83 -33.95
CA ASN A 157 0.84 3.45 -35.25
C ASN A 157 0.42 4.92 -35.17
N LYS A 158 1.35 5.84 -35.39
CA LYS A 158 1.10 7.30 -35.34
C LYS A 158 0.12 7.81 -36.41
N ASP A 159 0.01 7.08 -37.51
CA ASP A 159 -0.85 7.45 -38.64
C ASP A 159 -2.25 6.81 -38.53
N GLU A 160 -2.49 5.98 -37.53
CA GLU A 160 -3.80 5.40 -37.26
C GLU A 160 -4.71 6.44 -36.57
N PRO A 161 -5.89 6.76 -37.15
CA PRO A 161 -6.79 7.71 -36.54
C PRO A 161 -7.30 7.19 -35.19
N ASN A 162 -7.38 8.08 -34.20
CA ASN A 162 -7.97 7.74 -32.92
C ASN A 162 -9.41 7.30 -33.10
N LYS A 163 -9.79 6.22 -32.42
CA LYS A 163 -11.21 5.81 -32.37
C LYS A 163 -12.03 6.88 -31.71
N GLU A 164 -13.17 7.20 -32.28
CA GLU A 164 -14.13 8.11 -31.65
C GLU A 164 -14.61 7.54 -30.32
N ILE A 165 -14.59 8.37 -29.29
CA ILE A 165 -15.17 8.01 -27.98
C ILE A 165 -16.68 8.17 -28.10
N PRO A 166 -17.50 7.12 -27.87
CA PRO A 166 -18.95 7.23 -27.91
C PRO A 166 -19.46 8.32 -26.93
N SER A 167 -20.39 9.14 -27.37
CA SER A 167 -20.91 10.26 -26.57
C SER A 167 -21.45 9.83 -25.21
N HIS A 168 -22.13 8.67 -25.15
CA HIS A 168 -22.65 8.14 -23.87
C HIS A 168 -21.56 7.91 -22.83
N VAL A 169 -20.33 7.50 -23.22
CA VAL A 169 -19.20 7.31 -22.29
C VAL A 169 -18.76 8.65 -21.69
N ILE A 170 -18.74 9.70 -22.52
CA ILE A 170 -18.41 11.06 -22.05
C ILE A 170 -19.49 11.54 -21.07
N ASP A 171 -20.76 11.37 -21.44
CA ASP A 171 -21.91 11.77 -20.62
C ASP A 171 -21.93 11.03 -19.27
N GLU A 172 -21.62 9.75 -19.24
CA GLU A 172 -21.51 8.94 -18.01
C GLU A 172 -20.39 9.45 -17.09
N VAL A 173 -19.21 9.78 -17.63
CA VAL A 173 -18.10 10.30 -16.85
C VAL A 173 -18.43 11.65 -16.24
N ILE A 174 -19.04 12.55 -17.04
CA ILE A 174 -19.47 13.88 -16.56
C ILE A 174 -20.58 13.73 -15.50
N ALA A 175 -21.56 12.87 -15.72
CA ALA A 175 -22.65 12.64 -14.78
C ALA A 175 -22.14 12.10 -13.44
N ARG A 176 -21.17 11.18 -13.47
CA ARG A 176 -20.54 10.65 -12.25
C ARG A 176 -19.77 11.72 -11.48
N PHE A 177 -19.03 12.60 -12.18
CA PHE A 177 -18.33 13.71 -11.57
C PHE A 177 -19.31 14.70 -10.94
N ASP A 178 -20.34 15.13 -11.68
CA ASP A 178 -21.36 16.06 -11.20
C ASP A 178 -22.19 15.51 -10.06
N SER A 179 -22.54 14.21 -10.09
CA SER A 179 -23.20 13.52 -9.00
C SER A 179 -22.33 13.58 -7.72
N THR A 180 -21.02 13.34 -7.83
CA THR A 180 -20.12 13.49 -6.69
C THR A 180 -20.09 14.93 -6.18
N ARG A 181 -19.90 15.90 -7.06
CA ARG A 181 -19.86 17.33 -6.71
C ARG A 181 -21.16 17.82 -6.06
N SER A 182 -22.28 17.30 -6.51
CA SER A 182 -23.62 17.68 -6.03
C SER A 182 -24.07 16.90 -4.79
N SER A 183 -23.28 15.95 -4.33
CA SER A 183 -23.61 15.06 -3.21
C SER A 183 -23.96 15.86 -1.94
N ASP A 184 -25.12 15.59 -1.35
CA ASP A 184 -25.67 16.31 -0.19
C ASP A 184 -26.16 15.33 0.88
N GLY A 185 -25.35 14.33 1.19
CA GLY A 185 -25.58 13.38 2.28
C GLY A 185 -25.34 13.99 3.66
N ASP A 186 -25.16 13.14 4.65
CA ASP A 186 -25.03 13.55 6.05
C ASP A 186 -23.59 13.48 6.58
N ILE A 187 -22.70 12.70 5.93
CA ILE A 187 -21.38 12.37 6.43
C ILE A 187 -20.29 13.12 5.65
N SER A 188 -19.41 13.84 6.33
CA SER A 188 -18.29 14.52 5.68
C SER A 188 -17.22 13.54 5.19
N THR A 189 -16.55 13.90 4.10
CA THR A 189 -15.41 13.13 3.58
C THR A 189 -14.31 12.92 4.63
N SER A 190 -14.04 13.94 5.44
CA SER A 190 -13.03 13.87 6.51
C SER A 190 -13.37 12.84 7.60
N GLU A 191 -14.66 12.69 7.95
CA GLU A 191 -15.11 11.67 8.90
C GLU A 191 -14.92 10.27 8.35
N LEU A 192 -15.36 10.01 7.11
CA LEU A 192 -15.20 8.71 6.45
C LEU A 192 -13.71 8.36 6.24
N ARG A 193 -12.90 9.33 5.82
CA ARG A 193 -11.45 9.15 5.65
C ARG A 193 -10.78 8.79 6.97
N SER A 194 -11.12 9.49 8.04
CA SER A 194 -10.60 9.20 9.39
C SER A 194 -11.05 7.83 9.89
N GLN A 195 -12.29 7.43 9.61
CA GLN A 195 -12.79 6.10 9.95
C GLN A 195 -12.03 5.01 9.20
N MET A 196 -11.89 5.13 7.87
CA MET A 196 -11.10 4.22 7.04
C MET A 196 -9.67 4.06 7.56
N GLN A 197 -8.99 5.17 7.86
CA GLN A 197 -7.62 5.16 8.37
C GLN A 197 -7.52 4.43 9.71
N ARG A 198 -8.43 4.67 10.65
CA ARG A 198 -8.48 3.97 11.95
C ARG A 198 -8.74 2.48 11.79
N VAL A 199 -9.67 2.09 10.92
CA VAL A 199 -9.95 0.68 10.64
C VAL A 199 -8.72 -0.01 10.07
N MET A 200 -8.09 0.57 9.05
CA MET A 200 -6.90 -0.03 8.44
C MET A 200 -5.72 -0.11 9.41
N GLN A 201 -5.48 0.94 10.20
CA GLN A 201 -4.40 0.96 11.18
C GLN A 201 -4.60 -0.06 12.31
N LYS A 202 -5.84 -0.29 12.75
CA LYS A 202 -6.15 -1.22 13.83
C LYS A 202 -6.24 -2.67 13.36
N HIS A 203 -6.84 -2.91 12.19
CA HIS A 203 -7.27 -4.24 11.78
C HIS A 203 -6.44 -4.85 10.61
N CYS A 204 -5.63 -4.05 9.90
CA CYS A 204 -4.83 -4.53 8.77
C CYS A 204 -3.38 -4.02 8.79
N ALA A 205 -2.89 -3.61 9.96
CA ALA A 205 -1.53 -3.09 10.12
C ALA A 205 -0.47 -4.19 10.29
N VAL A 206 0.42 -4.02 11.25
CA VAL A 206 1.63 -4.84 11.43
C VAL A 206 1.31 -6.26 11.91
N PHE A 207 0.39 -6.40 12.86
CA PHE A 207 -0.05 -7.71 13.38
C PHE A 207 -1.45 -8.02 12.89
N ARG A 208 -1.64 -9.24 12.41
CA ARG A 208 -2.86 -9.69 11.73
C ARG A 208 -3.24 -11.08 12.20
N ASP A 209 -4.51 -11.30 12.47
CA ASP A 209 -5.12 -12.62 12.67
C ASP A 209 -6.53 -12.63 12.08
N ASP A 210 -7.16 -13.79 12.06
CA ASP A 210 -8.48 -13.98 11.46
C ASP A 210 -9.58 -13.18 12.16
N GLU A 211 -9.53 -13.08 13.49
CA GLU A 211 -10.52 -12.35 14.30
C GLU A 211 -10.45 -10.85 14.04
N ILE A 212 -9.25 -10.26 14.20
CA ILE A 212 -9.01 -8.83 14.01
C ILE A 212 -9.37 -8.40 12.58
N MET A 213 -8.93 -9.17 11.58
CA MET A 213 -9.19 -8.81 10.18
C MET A 213 -10.63 -9.08 9.75
N SER A 214 -11.33 -10.06 10.34
CA SER A 214 -12.75 -10.29 10.06
C SER A 214 -13.62 -9.16 10.61
N GLU A 215 -13.30 -8.63 11.78
CA GLU A 215 -13.92 -7.40 12.28
C GLU A 215 -13.59 -6.22 11.37
N GLY A 216 -12.32 -6.06 11.02
CA GLY A 216 -11.86 -4.99 10.11
C GLY A 216 -12.56 -5.02 8.77
N LYS A 217 -12.79 -6.20 8.18
CA LYS A 217 -13.56 -6.35 6.95
C LYS A 217 -14.96 -5.80 7.08
N LYS A 218 -15.69 -6.13 8.13
CA LYS A 218 -17.04 -5.60 8.36
C LYS A 218 -17.04 -4.07 8.45
N LEU A 219 -16.12 -3.51 9.22
CA LEU A 219 -16.01 -2.08 9.43
C LEU A 219 -15.60 -1.31 8.17
N ILE A 220 -14.70 -1.86 7.35
CA ILE A 220 -14.28 -1.20 6.12
C ILE A 220 -15.37 -1.27 5.03
N GLU A 221 -16.10 -2.37 4.95
CA GLU A 221 -17.25 -2.53 4.06
C GLU A 221 -18.40 -1.59 4.46
N GLU A 222 -18.68 -1.43 5.76
CA GLU A 222 -19.62 -0.44 6.25
C GLU A 222 -19.18 1.00 5.90
N THR A 223 -17.91 1.32 6.12
CA THR A 223 -17.36 2.63 5.75
C THR A 223 -17.46 2.89 4.26
N TRP A 224 -17.26 1.86 3.43
CA TRP A 224 -17.43 1.94 1.98
C TRP A 224 -18.87 2.18 1.57
N LEU A 225 -19.82 1.44 2.14
CA LEU A 225 -21.26 1.66 1.88
C LEU A 225 -21.71 3.07 2.30
N ASN A 226 -21.19 3.58 3.41
CA ASN A 226 -21.46 4.94 3.86
C ASN A 226 -20.91 6.02 2.91
N SER A 227 -20.05 5.68 1.97
CA SER A 227 -19.55 6.60 0.93
C SER A 227 -20.66 7.11 0.00
N GLU A 228 -21.78 6.41 -0.10
CA GLU A 228 -22.97 6.87 -0.84
C GLU A 228 -23.67 8.06 -0.16
N ASN A 229 -23.46 8.23 1.17
CA ASN A 229 -24.05 9.29 1.97
C ASN A 229 -23.08 10.47 2.25
N ILE A 230 -22.15 10.70 1.32
CA ILE A 230 -21.18 11.80 1.45
C ILE A 230 -21.84 13.15 1.28
N LYS A 231 -21.42 14.09 2.11
CA LYS A 231 -21.77 15.52 2.02
C LYS A 231 -20.59 16.34 1.55
N ILE A 232 -20.73 16.97 0.39
CA ILE A 232 -19.81 18.00 -0.12
C ILE A 232 -20.44 19.37 0.14
N LYS A 233 -19.75 20.25 0.85
CA LYS A 233 -20.24 21.59 1.17
C LYS A 233 -19.97 22.60 0.05
N ASP A 234 -18.76 22.57 -0.49
CA ASP A 234 -18.37 23.44 -1.61
C ASP A 234 -18.75 22.78 -2.94
N LYS A 235 -19.67 23.41 -3.68
CA LYS A 235 -20.14 22.93 -4.97
C LYS A 235 -19.44 23.64 -6.16
N SER A 236 -18.49 24.55 -5.89
CA SER A 236 -17.75 25.27 -6.91
C SER A 236 -16.76 24.37 -7.68
N LEU A 237 -16.23 24.88 -8.77
CA LEU A 237 -15.18 24.21 -9.56
C LEU A 237 -13.81 24.86 -9.42
N ILE A 238 -13.71 25.93 -8.61
CA ILE A 238 -12.49 26.73 -8.47
C ILE A 238 -11.91 26.48 -7.07
N TRP A 239 -10.69 25.89 -7.01
CA TRP A 239 -9.98 25.60 -5.76
C TRP A 239 -10.79 24.80 -4.73
N ASN A 240 -11.67 23.92 -5.23
CA ASN A 240 -12.55 23.09 -4.39
C ASN A 240 -11.79 21.89 -3.81
N THR A 241 -11.19 22.11 -2.64
CA THR A 241 -10.47 21.04 -1.91
C THR A 241 -11.41 19.98 -1.34
N ASP A 242 -12.66 20.34 -1.02
CA ASP A 242 -13.67 19.38 -0.52
C ASP A 242 -14.03 18.33 -1.58
N LEU A 243 -14.23 18.77 -2.84
CA LEU A 243 -14.43 17.86 -3.96
C LEU A 243 -13.19 17.00 -4.25
N LEU A 244 -12.00 17.62 -4.25
CA LEU A 244 -10.76 16.90 -4.51
C LEU A 244 -10.54 15.79 -3.46
N GLU A 245 -10.66 16.11 -2.18
CA GLU A 245 -10.56 15.16 -1.07
C GLU A 245 -11.59 14.03 -1.18
N THR A 246 -12.80 14.32 -1.69
CA THR A 246 -13.82 13.29 -1.91
C THR A 246 -13.47 12.34 -3.06
N LEU A 247 -12.94 12.88 -4.16
CA LEU A 247 -12.51 12.05 -5.29
C LEU A 247 -11.32 11.15 -4.88
N GLU A 248 -10.36 11.70 -4.13
CA GLU A 248 -9.25 10.92 -3.56
C GLU A 248 -9.74 9.85 -2.58
N TYR A 249 -10.68 10.21 -1.69
CA TYR A 249 -11.24 9.27 -0.73
C TYR A 249 -11.91 8.07 -1.42
N LYS A 250 -12.65 8.29 -2.50
CA LYS A 250 -13.27 7.19 -3.28
C LYS A 250 -12.22 6.20 -3.81
N ASN A 251 -11.06 6.69 -4.23
CA ASN A 251 -9.95 5.85 -4.64
C ASN A 251 -9.31 5.12 -3.46
N LEU A 252 -9.12 5.81 -2.34
CA LEU A 252 -8.51 5.24 -1.13
C LEU A 252 -9.37 4.13 -0.51
N ILE A 253 -10.69 4.33 -0.40
CA ILE A 253 -11.58 3.31 0.18
C ILE A 253 -11.63 2.05 -0.69
N ALA A 254 -11.58 2.18 -2.01
CA ALA A 254 -11.48 1.03 -2.92
C ALA A 254 -10.21 0.21 -2.64
N GLN A 255 -9.05 0.86 -2.49
CA GLN A 255 -7.79 0.20 -2.15
C GLN A 255 -7.84 -0.44 -0.75
N ALA A 256 -8.46 0.21 0.22
CA ALA A 256 -8.61 -0.32 1.57
C ALA A 256 -9.46 -1.60 1.60
N VAL A 257 -10.59 -1.62 0.90
CA VAL A 257 -11.46 -2.80 0.77
C VAL A 257 -10.73 -3.97 0.12
N VAL A 258 -10.05 -3.72 -1.00
CA VAL A 258 -9.27 -4.74 -1.72
C VAL A 258 -8.15 -5.30 -0.84
N THR A 259 -7.42 -4.42 -0.15
CA THR A 259 -6.31 -4.83 0.74
C THR A 259 -6.81 -5.67 1.90
N MET A 260 -7.88 -5.25 2.58
CA MET A 260 -8.45 -5.99 3.71
C MET A 260 -8.94 -7.38 3.30
N ASN A 261 -9.70 -7.47 2.20
CA ASN A 261 -10.23 -8.75 1.71
C ASN A 261 -9.09 -9.69 1.28
N SER A 262 -8.10 -9.18 0.55
CA SER A 262 -6.94 -9.97 0.10
C SER A 262 -6.08 -10.45 1.28
N ALA A 263 -5.85 -9.59 2.29
CA ALA A 263 -5.07 -9.93 3.48
C ALA A 263 -5.78 -10.99 4.35
N LEU A 264 -7.09 -10.82 4.60
CA LEU A 264 -7.88 -11.79 5.36
C LEU A 264 -7.89 -13.16 4.70
N ASN A 265 -8.03 -13.19 3.37
CA ASN A 265 -8.09 -14.44 2.61
C ASN A 265 -6.75 -15.20 2.62
N ARG A 266 -5.59 -14.53 2.70
CA ARG A 266 -4.27 -15.15 2.61
C ARG A 266 -3.84 -15.75 3.95
N LYS A 267 -3.85 -17.08 4.04
CA LYS A 267 -3.58 -17.86 5.27
C LYS A 267 -2.13 -18.34 5.33
N GLU A 268 -1.19 -17.42 5.30
CA GLU A 268 0.24 -17.62 5.46
C GLU A 268 0.90 -16.33 5.96
N SER A 269 2.15 -16.38 6.35
CA SER A 269 3.00 -15.21 6.55
C SER A 269 4.06 -15.14 5.46
N ARG A 270 4.09 -14.01 4.69
CA ARG A 270 5.04 -13.81 3.60
C ARG A 270 5.44 -12.33 3.47
N GLY A 271 6.71 -12.04 3.66
CA GLY A 271 7.22 -10.67 3.57
C GLY A 271 6.56 -9.72 4.58
N ALA A 272 5.92 -8.68 4.12
CA ALA A 272 5.22 -7.71 4.96
C ALA A 272 3.88 -8.23 5.50
N HIS A 273 3.28 -9.25 4.89
CA HIS A 273 2.07 -9.89 5.39
C HIS A 273 2.42 -10.85 6.52
N ALA A 274 2.23 -10.42 7.76
CA ALA A 274 2.51 -11.20 8.96
C ALA A 274 1.21 -11.59 9.67
N ARG A 275 0.95 -12.89 9.75
CA ARG A 275 -0.22 -13.50 10.42
C ARG A 275 0.22 -14.15 11.74
N GLU A 276 -0.42 -13.79 12.84
CA GLU A 276 -0.15 -14.40 14.14
C GLU A 276 -0.72 -15.83 14.25
N ASP A 277 -1.77 -16.12 13.51
CA ASP A 277 -2.45 -17.41 13.40
C ASP A 277 -1.85 -18.33 12.31
N TYR A 278 -1.13 -17.79 11.32
CA TYR A 278 -0.45 -18.54 10.25
C TYR A 278 0.99 -18.00 10.08
N LYS A 279 1.87 -18.34 11.02
CA LYS A 279 3.22 -17.74 11.11
C LYS A 279 4.18 -18.16 10.01
N GLU A 280 3.94 -19.32 9.40
CA GLU A 280 4.84 -19.90 8.41
C GLU A 280 4.45 -19.46 6.98
N ARG A 281 5.45 -19.42 6.09
CA ARG A 281 5.27 -19.28 4.65
C ARG A 281 4.83 -20.63 4.07
N ASP A 282 3.82 -20.62 3.24
CA ASP A 282 3.27 -21.82 2.60
C ASP A 282 3.38 -21.74 1.06
N ASP A 283 4.52 -22.14 0.52
CA ASP A 283 4.77 -22.13 -0.92
C ASP A 283 3.88 -23.09 -1.69
N LYS A 284 3.41 -24.17 -1.05
CA LYS A 284 2.56 -25.17 -1.71
C LYS A 284 1.18 -24.61 -2.08
N ASN A 285 0.57 -23.85 -1.19
CA ASN A 285 -0.79 -23.35 -1.37
C ASN A 285 -0.83 -21.87 -1.78
N TRP A 286 0.22 -21.09 -1.45
CA TRP A 286 0.22 -19.64 -1.57
C TRP A 286 1.33 -19.03 -2.45
N MET A 287 2.07 -19.84 -3.22
CA MET A 287 2.98 -19.31 -4.26
C MET A 287 2.17 -18.81 -5.47
N LYS A 288 1.35 -17.79 -5.23
CA LYS A 288 0.43 -17.20 -6.19
C LYS A 288 0.08 -15.76 -5.82
N HIS A 289 -0.22 -14.94 -6.81
CA HIS A 289 -0.79 -13.63 -6.60
C HIS A 289 -2.28 -13.76 -6.25
N THR A 290 -2.76 -12.96 -5.32
CA THR A 290 -4.19 -12.74 -5.11
C THR A 290 -4.63 -11.66 -6.06
N MET A 291 -5.56 -11.98 -6.94
CA MET A 291 -6.22 -11.04 -7.85
C MET A 291 -7.53 -10.62 -7.22
N SER A 292 -7.89 -9.35 -7.37
CA SER A 292 -9.14 -8.83 -6.81
C SER A 292 -9.85 -7.90 -7.78
N TRP A 293 -11.17 -8.05 -7.83
CA TRP A 293 -12.08 -7.20 -8.60
C TRP A 293 -13.08 -6.59 -7.65
N LEU A 294 -13.19 -5.28 -7.71
CA LEU A 294 -14.15 -4.53 -6.93
C LEU A 294 -15.31 -4.14 -7.82
N ASN A 295 -16.52 -4.53 -7.42
CA ASN A 295 -17.77 -4.04 -7.98
C ASN A 295 -18.52 -3.22 -6.92
N ASP A 296 -19.68 -2.65 -7.25
CA ASP A 296 -20.40 -1.73 -6.34
C ASP A 296 -20.81 -2.35 -5.00
N LYS A 297 -20.72 -3.66 -4.82
CA LYS A 297 -21.25 -4.36 -3.64
C LYS A 297 -20.30 -5.38 -3.01
N SER A 298 -19.28 -5.83 -3.73
CA SER A 298 -18.40 -6.90 -3.26
C SER A 298 -16.98 -6.78 -3.80
N CYS A 299 -16.07 -7.43 -3.11
CA CYS A 299 -14.71 -7.68 -3.58
C CYS A 299 -14.57 -9.17 -3.91
N GLU A 300 -14.39 -9.49 -5.19
CA GLU A 300 -14.17 -10.85 -5.66
C GLU A 300 -12.69 -11.16 -5.73
N LEU A 301 -12.31 -12.39 -5.37
CA LEU A 301 -10.91 -12.83 -5.34
C LEU A 301 -10.72 -14.06 -6.23
N ASP A 302 -9.59 -14.07 -6.95
CA ASP A 302 -9.07 -15.22 -7.69
C ASP A 302 -7.54 -15.22 -7.60
N TYR A 303 -6.87 -16.15 -8.26
CA TYR A 303 -5.43 -16.33 -8.11
C TYR A 303 -4.72 -16.47 -9.47
N ARG A 304 -3.57 -15.80 -9.57
CA ARG A 304 -2.63 -15.92 -10.68
C ARG A 304 -1.34 -16.58 -10.18
N SER A 305 -0.82 -17.54 -10.92
CA SER A 305 0.45 -18.19 -10.59
C SER A 305 1.62 -17.21 -10.63
N VAL A 306 2.60 -17.43 -9.77
CA VAL A 306 3.90 -16.74 -9.86
C VAL A 306 4.72 -17.40 -10.95
N HIS A 307 5.39 -16.60 -11.78
CA HIS A 307 6.35 -17.11 -12.76
C HIS A 307 7.69 -17.40 -12.08
N GLU A 308 8.02 -18.68 -11.97
CA GLU A 308 9.24 -19.16 -11.30
C GLU A 308 10.36 -19.52 -12.27
N TYR A 309 10.43 -18.84 -13.40
CA TYR A 309 11.45 -19.10 -14.41
C TYR A 309 12.17 -17.81 -14.84
N THR A 310 13.36 -17.97 -15.37
CA THR A 310 14.12 -16.86 -15.94
C THR A 310 13.71 -16.63 -17.40
N LEU A 311 13.70 -15.37 -17.85
CA LEU A 311 13.39 -15.01 -19.24
C LEU A 311 14.51 -15.40 -20.22
N SER A 312 15.71 -15.66 -19.69
CA SER A 312 16.90 -16.02 -20.49
C SER A 312 17.69 -17.13 -19.79
N ASN A 313 18.32 -17.99 -20.57
CA ASN A 313 19.23 -19.02 -20.06
C ASN A 313 20.57 -18.44 -19.54
N GLU A 314 20.84 -17.18 -19.79
CA GLU A 314 22.03 -16.48 -19.29
C GLU A 314 21.94 -16.18 -17.78
N VAL A 315 20.72 -16.16 -17.25
CA VAL A 315 20.47 -15.89 -15.82
C VAL A 315 20.19 -17.19 -15.09
N LYS A 316 20.96 -17.45 -14.04
CA LYS A 316 20.75 -18.63 -13.20
C LYS A 316 19.46 -18.49 -12.40
N TYR A 317 18.61 -19.51 -12.43
CA TYR A 317 17.44 -19.61 -11.55
C TYR A 317 17.86 -19.64 -10.08
N ILE A 318 17.20 -18.82 -9.27
CA ILE A 318 17.36 -18.76 -7.82
C ILE A 318 16.04 -19.19 -7.17
N ALA A 319 16.05 -20.37 -6.56
CA ALA A 319 14.87 -20.91 -5.90
C ALA A 319 14.43 -20.03 -4.70
N PRO A 320 13.13 -19.89 -4.48
CA PRO A 320 12.60 -19.25 -3.27
C PRO A 320 13.14 -19.94 -2.02
N LYS A 321 13.60 -19.14 -1.04
CA LYS A 321 14.07 -19.65 0.25
C LYS A 321 13.59 -18.77 1.39
N ALA A 322 13.58 -19.33 2.60
CA ALA A 322 13.29 -18.56 3.79
C ALA A 322 14.31 -17.43 3.95
N ARG A 323 13.82 -16.26 4.37
CA ARG A 323 14.66 -15.11 4.69
C ARG A 323 15.42 -15.40 5.99
N VAL A 324 16.74 -15.27 5.94
CA VAL A 324 17.62 -15.35 7.11
C VAL A 324 18.21 -13.95 7.29
N TYR A 325 18.12 -13.42 8.52
CA TYR A 325 18.66 -12.12 8.91
C TYR A 325 19.97 -12.26 9.63
#